data_9ae152e3fc470fe4bf73a37ef60f26b8
#
_entry.id   9ae152e3fc470fe4bf73a37ef60f26b8
#
_cell.length_a   1.000
_cell.length_b   1.000
_cell.length_c   1.000
_cell.angle_alpha   90.00
_cell.angle_beta   90.00
_cell.angle_gamma   90.00
#
_symmetry.space_group_name_H-M   'P 1'
#
loop_
_entity.id
_entity.type
_entity.pdbx_description
1 polymer ?
#
loop_
_entity_poly.entity_id
_entity_poly.type
_entity_poly.pdbx_seq_one_letter_code
_entity_poly.pdbx_strand_id
1 'polypeptide(L)'
;MKHTHIQKIKLIAPFLLPGFIAFCIFTVIPIVLAIGLAFTNYSGGIAWKFVGLRNFITAFRSEAFFKGLAVTARYMIYTVVFQIIIGLGCALMLYRPFRGFTVFRSILYIPNILSSVAVGLAFMLIFEPTNGIVNSLLVSVGMMPSKFLAGESTALSVIIGVTVWQNFGWYMILFIGGLQSINPFLYEAARIDGAGSIKQFFSITLPGLSPVLFYAVTIAVIRGFQVFDYIFIMTGGQFGGGPAGSTSVLAFDIYKNAFVNYRFGYASAEAVILMIIIVAITVIQQHGQKKWVSYDIV
;
A
#
# COMPACT_ATOMS: atom_id res chain seq x y z
N MET A 1 17.08 -34.06 26.97
CA MET A 1 16.87 -32.87 26.13
C MET A 1 15.41 -32.64 25.71
N LYS A 2 14.54 -33.65 25.50
CA LYS A 2 13.12 -33.44 25.12
C LYS A 2 12.23 -32.82 26.21
N HIS A 3 12.49 -33.08 27.49
CA HIS A 3 11.70 -32.54 28.60
C HIS A 3 11.82 -31.03 28.81
N THR A 4 12.95 -30.42 28.47
CA THR A 4 13.18 -28.98 28.58
C THR A 4 12.41 -28.17 27.51
N HIS A 5 12.15 -28.73 26.32
CA HIS A 5 11.37 -28.06 25.27
C HIS A 5 9.88 -28.00 25.63
N ILE A 6 9.30 -29.08 26.14
CA ILE A 6 7.88 -29.14 26.53
C ILE A 6 7.58 -28.20 27.71
N GLN A 7 8.50 -28.10 28.69
CA GLN A 7 8.35 -27.17 29.81
C GLN A 7 8.42 -25.72 29.35
N LYS A 8 9.31 -25.36 28.40
CA LYS A 8 9.38 -24.02 27.81
C LYS A 8 8.10 -23.67 27.04
N ILE A 9 7.55 -24.62 26.25
CA ILE A 9 6.30 -24.40 25.52
C ILE A 9 5.13 -24.15 26.48
N LYS A 10 5.01 -24.93 27.58
CA LYS A 10 3.95 -24.72 28.59
C LYS A 10 4.05 -23.36 29.29
N LEU A 11 5.25 -22.84 29.47
CA LEU A 11 5.48 -21.53 30.08
C LEU A 11 5.15 -20.36 29.11
N ILE A 12 5.43 -20.53 27.81
CA ILE A 12 5.25 -19.49 26.78
C ILE A 12 3.83 -19.49 26.22
N ALA A 13 3.18 -20.65 26.13
CA ALA A 13 1.85 -20.80 25.54
C ALA A 13 0.79 -19.84 26.12
N PRO A 14 0.65 -19.64 27.45
CA PRO A 14 -0.36 -18.72 28.00
C PRO A 14 -0.20 -17.27 27.52
N PHE A 15 1.02 -16.84 27.20
CA PHE A 15 1.29 -15.48 26.70
C PHE A 15 1.01 -15.34 25.19
N LEU A 16 1.20 -16.42 24.42
CA LEU A 16 0.97 -16.41 22.97
C LEU A 16 -0.49 -16.75 22.59
N LEU A 17 -1.16 -17.59 23.40
CA LEU A 17 -2.49 -18.10 23.10
C LEU A 17 -3.54 -16.98 22.84
N PRO A 18 -3.66 -15.92 23.65
CA PRO A 18 -4.69 -14.89 23.41
C PRO A 18 -4.52 -14.22 22.04
N GLY A 19 -3.29 -13.86 21.71
CA GLY A 19 -2.98 -13.24 20.38
C GLY A 19 -3.20 -14.23 19.24
N PHE A 20 -2.80 -15.49 19.41
CA PHE A 20 -2.98 -16.53 18.41
C PHE A 20 -4.45 -16.88 18.18
N ILE A 21 -5.27 -16.95 19.24
CA ILE A 21 -6.71 -17.16 19.13
C ILE A 21 -7.36 -15.99 18.38
N ALA A 22 -7.05 -14.76 18.75
CA ALA A 22 -7.56 -13.57 18.05
C ALA A 22 -7.15 -13.59 16.56
N PHE A 23 -5.90 -13.91 16.25
CA PHE A 23 -5.44 -14.05 14.87
C PHE A 23 -6.21 -15.15 14.11
N CYS A 24 -6.43 -16.32 14.72
CA CYS A 24 -7.21 -17.38 14.10
C CYS A 24 -8.67 -16.96 13.82
N ILE A 25 -9.33 -16.33 14.79
CA ILE A 25 -10.74 -15.95 14.68
C ILE A 25 -10.93 -14.82 13.66
N PHE A 26 -10.09 -13.77 13.70
CA PHE A 26 -10.31 -12.56 12.90
C PHE A 26 -9.53 -12.54 11.59
N THR A 27 -8.59 -13.46 11.38
CA THR A 27 -7.79 -13.50 10.14
C THR A 27 -7.92 -14.85 9.44
N VAL A 28 -7.56 -15.95 10.10
CA VAL A 28 -7.49 -17.26 9.43
C VAL A 28 -8.89 -17.77 9.05
N ILE A 29 -9.85 -17.74 9.99
CA ILE A 29 -11.21 -18.22 9.71
C ILE A 29 -11.88 -17.45 8.57
N PRO A 30 -11.90 -16.10 8.52
CA PRO A 30 -12.46 -15.36 7.38
C PRO A 30 -11.77 -15.68 6.05
N ILE A 31 -10.46 -15.87 6.02
CA ILE A 31 -9.73 -16.27 4.80
C ILE A 31 -10.21 -17.65 4.32
N VAL A 32 -10.29 -18.63 5.23
CA VAL A 32 -10.75 -19.98 4.89
C VAL A 32 -12.19 -19.96 4.39
N LEU A 33 -13.05 -19.18 5.06
CA LEU A 33 -14.45 -19.00 4.61
C LEU A 33 -14.52 -18.35 3.22
N ALA A 34 -13.75 -17.29 2.98
CA ALA A 34 -13.69 -16.65 1.66
C ALA A 34 -13.22 -17.63 0.58
N ILE A 35 -12.19 -18.44 0.87
CA ILE A 35 -11.74 -19.50 -0.07
C ILE A 35 -12.87 -20.51 -0.32
N GLY A 36 -13.57 -20.96 0.72
CA GLY A 36 -14.71 -21.86 0.58
C GLY A 36 -15.85 -21.27 -0.26
N LEU A 37 -16.23 -20.01 0.01
CA LEU A 37 -17.27 -19.29 -0.73
C LEU A 37 -16.91 -19.08 -2.20
N ALA A 38 -15.64 -18.95 -2.55
CA ALA A 38 -15.17 -18.77 -3.92
C ALA A 38 -15.60 -19.92 -4.86
N PHE A 39 -15.83 -21.12 -4.31
CA PHE A 39 -16.29 -22.30 -5.06
C PHE A 39 -17.82 -22.46 -5.07
N THR A 40 -18.57 -21.47 -4.57
CA THR A 40 -20.03 -21.53 -4.45
C THR A 40 -20.70 -20.40 -5.24
N ASN A 41 -22.01 -20.54 -5.49
CA ASN A 41 -22.83 -19.46 -6.04
C ASN A 41 -23.49 -18.61 -4.94
N TYR A 42 -22.88 -18.53 -3.75
CA TYR A 42 -23.47 -17.82 -2.60
C TYR A 42 -23.75 -16.34 -2.93
N SER A 43 -25.00 -15.94 -2.65
CA SER A 43 -25.53 -14.59 -2.90
C SER A 43 -26.18 -13.95 -1.68
N GLY A 44 -25.83 -14.41 -0.46
CA GLY A 44 -26.39 -13.89 0.80
C GLY A 44 -27.64 -14.61 1.29
N GLY A 45 -28.23 -15.52 0.52
CA GLY A 45 -29.41 -16.30 0.90
C GLY A 45 -29.07 -17.66 1.53
N ILE A 46 -30.13 -18.40 1.94
CA ILE A 46 -29.98 -19.73 2.57
C ILE A 46 -29.58 -20.81 1.55
N ALA A 47 -30.00 -20.65 0.29
CA ALA A 47 -29.75 -21.62 -0.76
C ALA A 47 -28.48 -21.27 -1.52
N TRP A 48 -27.47 -22.12 -1.42
CA TRP A 48 -26.24 -22.04 -2.21
C TRP A 48 -25.85 -23.42 -2.74
N LYS A 49 -25.10 -23.43 -3.83
CA LYS A 49 -24.62 -24.66 -4.46
C LYS A 49 -23.12 -24.56 -4.72
N PHE A 50 -22.44 -25.68 -4.62
CA PHE A 50 -21.06 -25.80 -5.08
C PHE A 50 -21.01 -25.72 -6.60
N VAL A 51 -20.20 -24.78 -7.13
CA VAL A 51 -20.05 -24.53 -8.57
C VAL A 51 -18.62 -24.77 -9.08
N GLY A 52 -17.77 -25.32 -8.24
CA GLY A 52 -16.38 -25.59 -8.57
C GLY A 52 -15.63 -24.32 -9.00
N LEU A 53 -14.87 -24.40 -10.09
CA LEU A 53 -14.03 -23.29 -10.59
C LEU A 53 -14.78 -22.25 -11.43
N ARG A 54 -16.11 -22.32 -11.52
CA ARG A 54 -16.90 -21.44 -12.40
C ARG A 54 -16.65 -19.95 -12.12
N ASN A 55 -16.58 -19.54 -10.86
CA ASN A 55 -16.35 -18.14 -10.50
C ASN A 55 -14.96 -17.65 -10.96
N PHE A 56 -13.94 -18.47 -10.81
CA PHE A 56 -12.59 -18.18 -11.29
C PHE A 56 -12.53 -18.05 -12.82
N ILE A 57 -13.18 -18.99 -13.54
CA ILE A 57 -13.27 -18.91 -15.01
C ILE A 57 -14.02 -17.64 -15.44
N THR A 58 -15.09 -17.28 -14.72
CA THR A 58 -15.85 -16.05 -15.00
C THR A 58 -14.99 -14.81 -14.77
N ALA A 59 -14.21 -14.76 -13.68
CA ALA A 59 -13.29 -13.66 -13.42
C ALA A 59 -12.24 -13.50 -14.53
N PHE A 60 -11.60 -14.59 -14.94
CA PHE A 60 -10.61 -14.58 -16.03
C PHE A 60 -11.20 -14.32 -17.44
N ARG A 61 -12.52 -14.29 -17.59
CA ARG A 61 -13.19 -13.87 -18.83
C ARG A 61 -13.79 -12.47 -18.75
N SER A 62 -13.75 -11.86 -17.57
CA SER A 62 -14.35 -10.54 -17.31
C SER A 62 -13.40 -9.42 -17.74
N GLU A 63 -13.82 -8.57 -18.66
CA GLU A 63 -13.11 -7.33 -19.03
C GLU A 63 -12.99 -6.39 -17.82
N ALA A 64 -14.04 -6.30 -16.99
CA ALA A 64 -14.03 -5.47 -15.78
C ALA A 64 -12.94 -5.91 -14.80
N PHE A 65 -12.75 -7.22 -14.60
CA PHE A 65 -11.70 -7.76 -13.76
C PHE A 65 -10.30 -7.33 -14.23
N PHE A 66 -9.99 -7.49 -15.52
CA PHE A 66 -8.69 -7.08 -16.05
C PHE A 66 -8.50 -5.56 -16.04
N LYS A 67 -9.55 -4.80 -16.28
CA LYS A 67 -9.52 -3.35 -16.13
C LYS A 67 -9.22 -2.95 -14.68
N GLY A 68 -9.92 -3.53 -13.70
CA GLY A 68 -9.67 -3.32 -12.28
C GLY A 68 -8.24 -3.69 -11.88
N LEU A 69 -7.72 -4.82 -12.38
CA LEU A 69 -6.34 -5.24 -12.15
C LEU A 69 -5.32 -4.25 -12.76
N ALA A 70 -5.56 -3.76 -13.98
CA ALA A 70 -4.70 -2.78 -14.63
C ALA A 70 -4.69 -1.43 -13.91
N VAL A 71 -5.86 -0.95 -13.44
CA VAL A 71 -5.97 0.27 -12.63
C VAL A 71 -5.24 0.09 -11.30
N THR A 72 -5.41 -1.07 -10.64
CA THR A 72 -4.69 -1.41 -9.39
C THR A 72 -3.18 -1.41 -9.60
N ALA A 73 -2.71 -2.06 -10.64
CA ALA A 73 -1.28 -2.11 -10.95
C ALA A 73 -0.71 -0.71 -11.24
N ARG A 74 -1.43 0.12 -12.01
CA ARG A 74 -1.05 1.52 -12.26
C ARG A 74 -0.98 2.32 -10.96
N TYR A 75 -2.02 2.25 -10.15
CA TYR A 75 -2.05 2.92 -8.85
C TYR A 75 -0.87 2.48 -7.97
N MET A 76 -0.65 1.17 -7.81
CA MET A 76 0.42 0.59 -7.02
C MET A 76 1.80 1.08 -7.50
N ILE A 77 2.09 1.01 -8.80
CA ILE A 77 3.39 1.41 -9.34
C ILE A 77 3.69 2.87 -9.02
N TYR A 78 2.75 3.78 -9.31
CA TYR A 78 2.97 5.20 -9.07
C TYR A 78 3.05 5.53 -7.58
N THR A 79 2.19 4.97 -6.73
CA THR A 79 2.25 5.23 -5.29
C THR A 79 3.54 4.70 -4.67
N VAL A 80 3.99 3.49 -5.02
CA VAL A 80 5.25 2.92 -4.56
C VAL A 80 6.43 3.81 -4.96
N VAL A 81 6.54 4.14 -6.23
CA VAL A 81 7.66 4.95 -6.75
C VAL A 81 7.72 6.32 -6.06
N PHE A 82 6.62 7.05 -6.02
CA PHE A 82 6.62 8.39 -5.45
C PHE A 82 6.80 8.40 -3.93
N GLN A 83 6.18 7.47 -3.19
CA GLN A 83 6.34 7.36 -1.74
C GLN A 83 7.78 7.03 -1.35
N ILE A 84 8.43 6.11 -2.07
CA ILE A 84 9.82 5.73 -1.83
C ILE A 84 10.76 6.90 -2.17
N ILE A 85 10.61 7.52 -3.34
CA ILE A 85 11.49 8.62 -3.77
C ILE A 85 11.34 9.82 -2.84
N ILE A 86 10.12 10.27 -2.56
CA ILE A 86 9.87 11.43 -1.70
C ILE A 86 10.28 11.12 -0.25
N GLY A 87 9.92 9.93 0.26
CA GLY A 87 10.30 9.49 1.61
C GLY A 87 11.80 9.43 1.80
N LEU A 88 12.54 8.83 0.85
CA LEU A 88 14.00 8.77 0.88
C LEU A 88 14.62 10.16 0.73
N GLY A 89 14.13 10.99 -0.20
CA GLY A 89 14.58 12.35 -0.37
C GLY A 89 14.47 13.18 0.92
N CYS A 90 13.29 13.14 1.56
CA CYS A 90 13.07 13.79 2.85
C CYS A 90 13.96 13.20 3.96
N ALA A 91 14.16 11.87 3.98
CA ALA A 91 15.03 11.22 4.96
C ALA A 91 16.47 11.68 4.83
N LEU A 92 17.02 11.76 3.61
CA LEU A 92 18.38 12.25 3.35
C LEU A 92 18.58 13.69 3.79
N MET A 93 17.53 14.53 3.71
CA MET A 93 17.60 15.92 4.19
C MET A 93 17.52 16.01 5.72
N LEU A 94 16.79 15.10 6.37
CA LEU A 94 16.42 15.19 7.78
C LEU A 94 17.15 14.18 8.70
N TYR A 95 18.01 13.30 8.19
CA TYR A 95 18.68 12.30 9.04
C TYR A 95 19.77 12.93 9.91
N ARG A 96 20.39 14.01 9.46
CA ARG A 96 21.38 14.77 10.26
C ARG A 96 20.69 15.74 11.19
N PRO A 97 21.12 15.84 12.47
CA PRO A 97 20.53 16.77 13.41
C PRO A 97 20.88 18.22 13.03
N PHE A 98 19.85 19.07 12.97
CA PHE A 98 19.95 20.53 12.86
C PHE A 98 18.87 21.17 13.75
N ARG A 99 18.97 22.49 14.01
CA ARG A 99 17.93 23.16 14.83
C ARG A 99 16.54 23.01 14.20
N GLY A 100 15.59 22.41 14.95
CA GLY A 100 14.21 22.20 14.49
C GLY A 100 13.94 20.91 13.70
N PHE A 101 14.93 20.05 13.43
CA PHE A 101 14.74 18.81 12.66
C PHE A 101 13.60 17.92 13.17
N THR A 102 13.39 17.88 14.50
CA THR A 102 12.29 17.11 15.12
C THR A 102 10.93 17.67 14.72
N VAL A 103 10.80 19.00 14.68
CA VAL A 103 9.55 19.68 14.28
C VAL A 103 9.24 19.37 12.81
N PHE A 104 10.25 19.46 11.92
CA PHE A 104 10.05 19.10 10.51
C PHE A 104 9.65 17.64 10.32
N ARG A 105 10.30 16.70 11.02
CA ARG A 105 9.91 15.28 11.00
C ARG A 105 8.46 15.09 11.45
N SER A 106 8.06 15.76 12.53
CA SER A 106 6.70 15.67 13.04
C SER A 106 5.68 16.22 12.04
N ILE A 107 5.92 17.41 11.48
CA ILE A 107 5.02 18.02 10.49
C ILE A 107 4.84 17.12 9.26
N LEU A 108 5.92 16.56 8.72
CA LEU A 108 5.88 15.67 7.55
C LEU A 108 5.25 14.30 7.85
N TYR A 109 5.24 13.89 9.12
CA TYR A 109 4.63 12.63 9.56
C TYR A 109 3.15 12.77 9.94
N ILE A 110 2.70 13.96 10.40
CA ILE A 110 1.31 14.21 10.83
C ILE A 110 0.26 13.70 9.82
N PRO A 111 0.38 13.91 8.49
CA PRO A 111 -0.62 13.39 7.55
C PRO A 111 -0.86 11.89 7.66
N ASN A 112 0.16 11.11 7.97
CA ASN A 112 0.06 9.66 8.11
C ASN A 112 -0.77 9.19 9.31
N ILE A 113 -0.92 10.03 10.34
CA ILE A 113 -1.69 9.72 11.55
C ILE A 113 -3.20 9.97 11.32
N LEU A 114 -3.54 10.79 10.34
CA LEU A 114 -4.93 11.12 10.04
C LEU A 114 -5.66 9.90 9.45
N SER A 115 -6.95 9.79 9.74
CA SER A 115 -7.80 8.78 9.12
C SER A 115 -7.86 8.98 7.60
N SER A 116 -7.66 7.89 6.82
CA SER A 116 -7.81 7.90 5.36
C SER A 116 -9.19 8.39 4.92
N VAL A 117 -10.23 8.10 5.71
CA VAL A 117 -11.60 8.57 5.48
C VAL A 117 -11.68 10.08 5.58
N ALA A 118 -11.15 10.66 6.67
CA ALA A 118 -11.19 12.11 6.87
C ALA A 118 -10.38 12.86 5.80
N VAL A 119 -9.20 12.33 5.47
CA VAL A 119 -8.36 12.87 4.38
C VAL A 119 -9.07 12.75 3.04
N GLY A 120 -9.64 11.59 2.72
CA GLY A 120 -10.38 11.39 1.47
C GLY A 120 -11.54 12.37 1.31
N LEU A 121 -12.35 12.60 2.36
CA LEU A 121 -13.45 13.57 2.34
C LEU A 121 -12.94 15.01 2.17
N ALA A 122 -11.89 15.39 2.89
CA ALA A 122 -11.32 16.74 2.76
C ALA A 122 -10.81 17.01 1.34
N PHE A 123 -10.04 16.06 0.77
CA PHE A 123 -9.51 16.21 -0.57
C PHE A 123 -10.57 16.05 -1.67
N MET A 124 -11.66 15.30 -1.42
CA MET A 124 -12.82 15.27 -2.32
C MET A 124 -13.44 16.68 -2.47
N LEU A 125 -13.55 17.44 -1.38
CA LEU A 125 -14.03 18.83 -1.42
C LEU A 125 -13.00 19.78 -2.03
N ILE A 126 -11.73 19.61 -1.73
CA ILE A 126 -10.63 20.45 -2.25
C ILE A 126 -10.51 20.32 -3.79
N PHE A 127 -10.66 19.09 -4.32
CA PHE A 127 -10.58 18.79 -5.75
C PHE A 127 -11.95 18.67 -6.44
N GLU A 128 -13.02 19.18 -5.80
CA GLU A 128 -14.34 19.25 -6.44
C GLU A 128 -14.25 20.08 -7.74
N PRO A 129 -14.79 19.59 -8.88
CA PRO A 129 -14.58 20.22 -10.19
C PRO A 129 -15.18 21.60 -10.34
N THR A 130 -16.31 21.90 -9.68
CA THR A 130 -17.08 23.13 -9.88
C THR A 130 -16.66 24.23 -8.91
N ASN A 131 -16.71 23.94 -7.59
CA ASN A 131 -16.51 24.92 -6.52
C ASN A 131 -15.29 24.57 -5.63
N GLY A 132 -14.46 23.59 -6.04
CA GLY A 132 -13.30 23.17 -5.25
C GLY A 132 -12.24 24.26 -5.12
N ILE A 133 -11.56 24.28 -3.98
CA ILE A 133 -10.54 25.28 -3.64
C ILE A 133 -9.44 25.34 -4.72
N VAL A 134 -9.00 24.18 -5.24
CA VAL A 134 -7.92 24.13 -6.23
C VAL A 134 -8.36 24.79 -7.56
N ASN A 135 -9.58 24.52 -8.05
CA ASN A 135 -10.09 25.15 -9.25
C ASN A 135 -10.31 26.65 -9.06
N SER A 136 -10.78 27.07 -7.90
CA SER A 136 -10.91 28.50 -7.58
C SER A 136 -9.56 29.21 -7.63
N LEU A 137 -8.50 28.58 -7.11
CA LEU A 137 -7.13 29.12 -7.20
C LEU A 137 -6.61 29.12 -8.65
N LEU A 138 -6.82 28.06 -9.43
CA LEU A 138 -6.41 28.00 -10.84
C LEU A 138 -7.04 29.13 -11.65
N VAL A 139 -8.35 29.34 -11.49
CA VAL A 139 -9.07 30.41 -12.18
C VAL A 139 -8.57 31.81 -11.74
N SER A 140 -8.27 32.00 -10.45
CA SER A 140 -7.77 33.28 -9.94
C SER A 140 -6.40 33.70 -10.53
N VAL A 141 -5.58 32.70 -10.94
CA VAL A 141 -4.30 32.94 -11.63
C VAL A 141 -4.41 32.85 -13.15
N GLY A 142 -5.63 32.83 -13.72
CA GLY A 142 -5.88 32.82 -15.16
C GLY A 142 -5.72 31.46 -15.83
N MET A 143 -5.65 30.37 -15.07
CA MET A 143 -5.56 29.00 -15.60
C MET A 143 -6.96 28.39 -15.81
N MET A 144 -7.07 27.48 -16.77
CA MET A 144 -8.32 26.74 -16.99
C MET A 144 -8.60 25.77 -15.84
N PRO A 145 -9.87 25.66 -15.40
CA PRO A 145 -10.25 24.68 -14.39
C PRO A 145 -10.04 23.25 -14.90
N SER A 146 -9.64 22.35 -14.01
CA SER A 146 -9.46 20.93 -14.31
C SER A 146 -10.66 20.12 -13.84
N LYS A 147 -10.96 19.03 -14.53
CA LYS A 147 -12.00 18.08 -14.11
C LYS A 147 -11.64 17.28 -12.86
N PHE A 148 -10.37 17.25 -12.48
CA PHE A 148 -9.85 16.49 -11.32
C PHE A 148 -10.52 15.11 -11.15
N LEU A 149 -11.33 14.93 -10.10
CA LEU A 149 -12.01 13.67 -9.79
C LEU A 149 -13.12 13.30 -10.79
N ALA A 150 -13.65 14.26 -11.54
CA ALA A 150 -14.64 14.03 -12.60
C ALA A 150 -14.01 13.76 -13.98
N GLY A 151 -12.69 13.81 -14.10
CA GLY A 151 -11.99 13.51 -15.36
C GLY A 151 -11.45 12.07 -15.38
N GLU A 152 -11.72 11.35 -16.47
CA GLU A 152 -11.26 9.96 -16.65
C GLU A 152 -9.72 9.84 -16.57
N SER A 153 -9.00 10.78 -17.15
CA SER A 153 -7.53 10.81 -17.16
C SER A 153 -6.90 11.37 -15.87
N THR A 154 -7.65 12.17 -15.11
CA THR A 154 -7.12 12.92 -13.96
C THR A 154 -7.49 12.31 -12.61
N ALA A 155 -8.63 11.63 -12.50
CA ALA A 155 -9.15 11.14 -11.22
C ALA A 155 -8.16 10.23 -10.49
N LEU A 156 -7.59 9.24 -11.17
CA LEU A 156 -6.62 8.34 -10.55
C LEU A 156 -5.35 9.07 -10.10
N SER A 157 -4.88 10.05 -10.88
CA SER A 157 -3.68 10.84 -10.54
C SER A 157 -3.89 11.69 -9.28
N VAL A 158 -5.09 12.28 -9.11
CA VAL A 158 -5.45 13.01 -7.89
C VAL A 158 -5.40 12.08 -6.67
N ILE A 159 -6.02 10.90 -6.77
CA ILE A 159 -6.04 9.92 -5.67
C ILE A 159 -4.62 9.46 -5.34
N ILE A 160 -3.79 9.17 -6.35
CA ILE A 160 -2.37 8.83 -6.15
C ILE A 160 -1.65 9.95 -5.41
N GLY A 161 -1.82 11.20 -5.83
CA GLY A 161 -1.20 12.36 -5.19
C GLY A 161 -1.58 12.49 -3.71
N VAL A 162 -2.86 12.35 -3.39
CA VAL A 162 -3.37 12.39 -2.00
C VAL A 162 -2.77 11.25 -1.17
N THR A 163 -2.76 10.04 -1.72
CA THR A 163 -2.19 8.87 -1.03
C THR A 163 -0.69 9.02 -0.79
N VAL A 164 0.04 9.52 -1.77
CA VAL A 164 1.48 9.78 -1.63
C VAL A 164 1.73 10.83 -0.56
N TRP A 165 0.99 11.97 -0.61
CA TRP A 165 1.09 13.03 0.39
C TRP A 165 0.81 12.53 1.81
N GLN A 166 -0.19 11.69 1.98
CA GLN A 166 -0.51 11.18 3.31
C GLN A 166 0.53 10.20 3.85
N ASN A 167 1.15 9.37 2.99
CA ASN A 167 1.94 8.23 3.45
C ASN A 167 3.45 8.39 3.32
N PHE A 168 4.00 9.34 2.54
CA PHE A 168 5.45 9.46 2.36
C PHE A 168 6.22 9.69 3.68
N GLY A 169 5.60 10.34 4.66
CA GLY A 169 6.19 10.60 5.98
C GLY A 169 6.53 9.31 6.75
N TRP A 170 5.73 8.26 6.60
CA TRP A 170 6.04 6.95 7.18
C TRP A 170 7.32 6.35 6.59
N TYR A 171 7.46 6.40 5.26
CA TYR A 171 8.67 5.93 4.58
C TYR A 171 9.89 6.80 4.94
N MET A 172 9.70 8.11 5.10
CA MET A 172 10.76 9.01 5.57
C MET A 172 11.30 8.58 6.94
N ILE A 173 10.44 8.31 7.93
CA ILE A 173 10.86 7.87 9.27
C ILE A 173 11.57 6.51 9.19
N LEU A 174 11.04 5.59 8.40
CA LEU A 174 11.64 4.28 8.18
C LEU A 174 13.07 4.41 7.61
N PHE A 175 13.27 5.25 6.58
CA PHE A 175 14.57 5.48 5.98
C PHE A 175 15.52 6.24 6.91
N ILE A 176 15.04 7.16 7.75
CA ILE A 176 15.88 7.81 8.77
C ILE A 176 16.46 6.75 9.71
N GLY A 177 15.63 5.81 10.18
CA GLY A 177 16.10 4.70 11.01
C GLY A 177 17.18 3.86 10.31
N GLY A 178 16.96 3.53 9.04
CA GLY A 178 17.95 2.81 8.23
C GLY A 178 19.24 3.60 8.00
N LEU A 179 19.16 4.91 7.75
CA LEU A 179 20.34 5.76 7.59
C LEU A 179 21.17 5.87 8.87
N GLN A 180 20.52 5.83 10.03
CA GLN A 180 21.19 5.88 11.33
C GLN A 180 21.89 4.57 11.71
N SER A 181 21.52 3.45 11.09
CA SER A 181 22.18 2.14 11.33
C SER A 181 23.46 1.97 10.52
N ILE A 182 23.70 2.78 9.49
CA ILE A 182 24.92 2.70 8.68
C ILE A 182 26.12 3.21 9.49
N ASN A 183 27.20 2.41 9.53
CA ASN A 183 28.41 2.74 10.29
C ASN A 183 29.05 4.05 9.78
N PRO A 184 29.18 5.09 10.65
CA PRO A 184 29.77 6.37 10.27
C PRO A 184 31.22 6.27 9.75
N PHE A 185 31.99 5.30 10.23
CA PHE A 185 33.39 5.08 9.80
C PHE A 185 33.51 4.82 8.30
N LEU A 186 32.48 4.23 7.65
CA LEU A 186 32.48 4.03 6.20
C LEU A 186 32.52 5.36 5.44
N TYR A 187 31.79 6.35 5.94
CA TYR A 187 31.78 7.69 5.34
C TYR A 187 33.10 8.45 5.58
N GLU A 188 33.73 8.24 6.76
CA GLU A 188 35.03 8.84 7.08
C GLU A 188 36.12 8.27 6.19
N ALA A 189 36.22 6.95 6.05
CA ALA A 189 37.16 6.28 5.16
C ALA A 189 36.98 6.76 3.71
N ALA A 190 35.74 6.79 3.21
CA ALA A 190 35.45 7.25 1.86
C ALA A 190 35.86 8.72 1.61
N ARG A 191 35.80 9.58 2.64
CA ARG A 191 36.29 10.97 2.52
C ARG A 191 37.82 11.04 2.43
N ILE A 192 38.49 10.20 3.18
CA ILE A 192 39.99 10.09 3.11
C ILE A 192 40.38 9.64 1.70
N ASP A 193 39.61 8.70 1.10
CA ASP A 193 39.79 8.23 -0.27
C ASP A 193 39.33 9.23 -1.35
N GLY A 194 38.89 10.44 -0.97
CA GLY A 194 38.47 11.49 -1.88
C GLY A 194 37.10 11.28 -2.52
N ALA A 195 36.26 10.40 -1.97
CA ALA A 195 34.92 10.16 -2.50
C ALA A 195 33.95 11.31 -2.20
N GLY A 196 33.43 11.97 -3.23
CA GLY A 196 32.39 12.99 -3.14
C GLY A 196 31.03 12.42 -2.68
N SER A 197 30.07 13.29 -2.33
CA SER A 197 28.77 12.92 -1.76
C SER A 197 27.97 11.97 -2.67
N ILE A 198 28.02 12.14 -3.99
CA ILE A 198 27.32 11.27 -4.95
C ILE A 198 27.91 9.86 -4.92
N LYS A 199 29.24 9.73 -4.90
CA LYS A 199 29.91 8.43 -4.81
C LYS A 199 29.60 7.75 -3.48
N GLN A 200 29.63 8.50 -2.36
CA GLN A 200 29.23 7.99 -1.04
C GLN A 200 27.77 7.51 -1.03
N PHE A 201 26.86 8.22 -1.70
CA PHE A 201 25.46 7.81 -1.80
C PHE A 201 25.30 6.44 -2.49
N PHE A 202 25.89 6.26 -3.67
CA PHE A 202 25.74 5.01 -4.43
C PHE A 202 26.57 3.84 -3.88
N SER A 203 27.73 4.12 -3.26
CA SER A 203 28.64 3.07 -2.79
C SER A 203 28.47 2.69 -1.31
N ILE A 204 27.89 3.57 -0.48
CA ILE A 204 27.72 3.32 0.95
C ILE A 204 26.26 3.45 1.37
N THR A 205 25.62 4.61 1.08
CA THR A 205 24.28 4.90 1.59
C THR A 205 23.25 3.95 0.99
N LEU A 206 23.18 3.82 -0.33
CA LEU A 206 22.19 3.01 -1.00
C LEU A 206 22.34 1.50 -0.73
N PRO A 207 23.57 0.92 -0.78
CA PRO A 207 23.79 -0.46 -0.36
C PRO A 207 23.48 -0.70 1.13
N GLY A 208 23.93 0.17 2.04
CA GLY A 208 23.65 0.06 3.48
C GLY A 208 22.16 0.22 3.81
N LEU A 209 21.42 0.98 2.99
CA LEU A 209 19.98 1.15 3.13
C LEU A 209 19.16 0.04 2.46
N SER A 210 19.80 -0.85 1.69
CA SER A 210 19.10 -1.86 0.88
C SER A 210 18.16 -2.79 1.67
N PRO A 211 18.42 -3.23 2.93
CA PRO A 211 17.48 -4.03 3.69
C PRO A 211 16.18 -3.26 4.01
N VAL A 212 16.34 -1.99 4.41
CA VAL A 212 15.20 -1.11 4.74
C VAL A 212 14.43 -0.73 3.48
N LEU A 213 15.12 -0.48 2.38
CA LEU A 213 14.51 -0.19 1.08
C LEU A 213 13.70 -1.40 0.57
N PHE A 214 14.24 -2.59 0.70
CA PHE A 214 13.52 -3.82 0.36
C PHE A 214 12.23 -3.97 1.16
N TYR A 215 12.30 -3.78 2.48
CA TYR A 215 11.13 -3.81 3.36
C TYR A 215 10.11 -2.74 2.97
N ALA A 216 10.57 -1.50 2.75
CA ALA A 216 9.72 -0.39 2.34
C ALA A 216 8.96 -0.68 1.03
N VAL A 217 9.67 -1.17 0.00
CA VAL A 217 9.07 -1.53 -1.30
C VAL A 217 8.06 -2.67 -1.14
N THR A 218 8.41 -3.70 -0.36
CA THR A 218 7.52 -4.85 -0.15
C THR A 218 6.21 -4.43 0.51
N ILE A 219 6.27 -3.65 1.58
CA ILE A 219 5.06 -3.13 2.26
C ILE A 219 4.27 -2.17 1.36
N ALA A 220 4.96 -1.32 0.60
CA ALA A 220 4.31 -0.39 -0.32
C ALA A 220 3.55 -1.13 -1.44
N VAL A 221 4.11 -2.19 -2.00
CA VAL A 221 3.47 -3.04 -3.01
C VAL A 221 2.22 -3.73 -2.44
N ILE A 222 2.34 -4.37 -1.27
CA ILE A 222 1.21 -5.03 -0.61
C ILE A 222 0.07 -4.03 -0.37
N ARG A 223 0.36 -2.86 0.23
CA ARG A 223 -0.63 -1.80 0.49
C ARG A 223 -1.23 -1.24 -0.81
N GLY A 224 -0.42 -1.10 -1.86
CA GLY A 224 -0.87 -0.62 -3.16
C GLY A 224 -1.89 -1.53 -3.83
N PHE A 225 -1.75 -2.85 -3.70
CA PHE A 225 -2.75 -3.80 -4.17
C PHE A 225 -4.02 -3.85 -3.31
N GLN A 226 -3.93 -3.49 -2.04
CA GLN A 226 -5.05 -3.52 -1.09
C GLN A 226 -5.79 -2.19 -0.95
N VAL A 227 -5.48 -1.20 -1.80
CA VAL A 227 -6.13 0.11 -1.74
C VAL A 227 -7.64 0.00 -1.96
N PHE A 228 -8.40 0.61 -1.05
CA PHE A 228 -9.85 0.66 -1.12
C PHE A 228 -10.42 2.01 -0.67
N ASP A 229 -10.02 2.50 0.52
CA ASP A 229 -10.61 3.64 1.21
C ASP A 229 -10.67 4.90 0.35
N TYR A 230 -9.54 5.29 -0.25
CA TYR A 230 -9.48 6.50 -1.07
C TYR A 230 -10.37 6.41 -2.32
N ILE A 231 -10.39 5.23 -2.96
CA ILE A 231 -11.23 5.02 -4.13
C ILE A 231 -12.71 5.12 -3.72
N PHE A 232 -13.09 4.41 -2.65
CA PHE A 232 -14.46 4.41 -2.16
C PHE A 232 -14.93 5.82 -1.80
N ILE A 233 -14.14 6.58 -1.05
CA ILE A 233 -14.55 7.88 -0.51
C ILE A 233 -14.50 8.97 -1.56
N MET A 234 -13.39 9.09 -2.28
CA MET A 234 -13.16 10.20 -3.20
C MET A 234 -13.93 10.10 -4.51
N THR A 235 -14.51 8.93 -4.82
CA THR A 235 -15.21 8.73 -6.10
C THR A 235 -16.72 8.48 -5.97
N GLY A 236 -17.29 8.66 -4.78
CA GLY A 236 -18.76 8.61 -4.60
C GLY A 236 -19.29 7.34 -3.92
N GLY A 237 -18.52 6.71 -3.04
CA GLY A 237 -18.97 5.58 -2.23
C GLY A 237 -19.29 4.34 -3.07
N GLN A 238 -20.38 3.64 -2.75
CA GLN A 238 -20.77 2.38 -3.41
C GLN A 238 -21.02 2.49 -4.91
N PHE A 239 -21.31 3.68 -5.43
CA PHE A 239 -21.48 3.96 -6.86
C PHE A 239 -20.22 4.48 -7.53
N GLY A 240 -19.11 4.55 -6.78
CA GLY A 240 -17.82 5.08 -7.18
C GLY A 240 -17.10 4.24 -8.25
N GLY A 241 -15.80 4.42 -8.31
CA GLY A 241 -14.93 3.84 -9.34
C GLY A 241 -14.50 4.85 -10.39
N GLY A 242 -14.91 6.11 -10.21
CA GLY A 242 -14.57 7.24 -11.09
C GLY A 242 -15.27 7.21 -12.45
N PRO A 243 -15.08 8.26 -13.27
CA PRO A 243 -15.65 8.33 -14.61
C PRO A 243 -15.20 7.13 -15.45
N ALA A 244 -16.15 6.46 -16.10
CA ALA A 244 -15.92 5.26 -16.93
C ALA A 244 -15.12 4.14 -16.22
N GLY A 245 -15.14 4.08 -14.87
CA GLY A 245 -14.37 3.10 -14.09
C GLY A 245 -12.85 3.36 -14.10
N SER A 246 -12.42 4.59 -14.34
CA SER A 246 -11.00 4.97 -14.44
C SER A 246 -10.22 4.82 -13.14
N THR A 247 -10.92 4.76 -12.01
CA THR A 247 -10.35 4.55 -10.68
C THR A 247 -10.82 3.25 -10.01
N SER A 248 -11.56 2.39 -10.73
CA SER A 248 -12.05 1.11 -10.20
C SER A 248 -10.89 0.14 -10.01
N VAL A 249 -10.34 0.10 -8.80
CA VAL A 249 -9.31 -0.88 -8.41
C VAL A 249 -9.96 -2.20 -8.06
N LEU A 250 -9.21 -3.29 -8.15
CA LEU A 250 -9.76 -4.65 -7.94
C LEU A 250 -10.40 -4.82 -6.55
N ALA A 251 -9.82 -4.24 -5.49
CA ALA A 251 -10.41 -4.28 -4.16
C ALA A 251 -11.78 -3.58 -4.10
N PHE A 252 -11.98 -2.50 -4.87
CA PHE A 252 -13.26 -1.83 -4.99
C PHE A 252 -14.28 -2.68 -5.78
N ASP A 253 -13.84 -3.34 -6.85
CA ASP A 253 -14.69 -4.24 -7.63
C ASP A 253 -15.14 -5.46 -6.81
N ILE A 254 -14.25 -6.02 -5.98
CA ILE A 254 -14.58 -7.08 -5.00
C ILE A 254 -15.68 -6.60 -4.05
N TYR A 255 -15.52 -5.40 -3.46
CA TYR A 255 -16.53 -4.81 -2.59
C TYR A 255 -17.88 -4.65 -3.31
N LYS A 256 -17.87 -4.08 -4.51
CA LYS A 256 -19.07 -3.85 -5.32
C LYS A 256 -19.77 -5.16 -5.68
N ASN A 257 -19.01 -6.19 -6.07
CA ASN A 257 -19.57 -7.49 -6.38
C ASN A 257 -20.16 -8.19 -5.14
N ALA A 258 -19.52 -8.06 -3.97
CA ALA A 258 -20.02 -8.63 -2.73
C ALA A 258 -21.26 -7.90 -2.18
N PHE A 259 -21.14 -6.58 -1.96
CA PHE A 259 -22.07 -5.82 -1.11
C PHE A 259 -23.09 -4.98 -1.90
N VAL A 260 -22.85 -4.69 -3.18
CA VAL A 260 -23.80 -4.00 -4.05
C VAL A 260 -24.54 -4.99 -4.95
N ASN A 261 -23.80 -5.92 -5.55
CA ASN A 261 -24.34 -6.90 -6.49
C ASN A 261 -24.77 -8.22 -5.81
N TYR A 262 -24.48 -8.39 -4.51
CA TYR A 262 -24.76 -9.60 -3.71
C TYR A 262 -24.21 -10.90 -4.34
N ARG A 263 -23.08 -10.83 -5.00
CA ARG A 263 -22.41 -11.97 -5.66
C ARG A 263 -21.20 -12.43 -4.83
N PHE A 264 -21.45 -12.83 -3.57
CA PHE A 264 -20.39 -13.15 -2.60
C PHE A 264 -19.44 -14.25 -3.09
N GLY A 265 -19.96 -15.31 -3.70
CA GLY A 265 -19.13 -16.39 -4.25
C GLY A 265 -18.17 -15.89 -5.33
N TYR A 266 -18.64 -15.03 -6.24
CA TYR A 266 -17.81 -14.43 -7.28
C TYR A 266 -16.79 -13.44 -6.71
N ALA A 267 -17.23 -12.53 -5.84
CA ALA A 267 -16.35 -11.58 -5.15
C ALA A 267 -15.25 -12.29 -4.34
N SER A 268 -15.60 -13.41 -3.68
CA SER A 268 -14.62 -14.24 -2.98
C SER A 268 -13.58 -14.85 -3.92
N ALA A 269 -13.98 -15.26 -5.13
CA ALA A 269 -13.02 -15.75 -6.13
C ALA A 269 -12.07 -14.64 -6.60
N GLU A 270 -12.57 -13.42 -6.85
CA GLU A 270 -11.72 -12.25 -7.15
C GLU A 270 -10.75 -11.93 -6.01
N ALA A 271 -11.21 -11.99 -4.74
CA ALA A 271 -10.37 -11.78 -3.57
C ALA A 271 -9.27 -12.85 -3.42
N VAL A 272 -9.59 -14.12 -3.70
CA VAL A 272 -8.60 -15.21 -3.70
C VAL A 272 -7.57 -15.00 -4.81
N ILE A 273 -7.99 -14.59 -6.01
CA ILE A 273 -7.05 -14.28 -7.10
C ILE A 273 -6.13 -13.12 -6.70
N LEU A 274 -6.68 -12.04 -6.14
CA LEU A 274 -5.89 -10.90 -5.66
C LEU A 274 -4.88 -11.34 -4.60
N MET A 275 -5.29 -12.14 -3.64
CA MET A 275 -4.41 -12.71 -2.61
C MET A 275 -3.27 -13.51 -3.24
N ILE A 276 -3.56 -14.38 -4.22
CA ILE A 276 -2.54 -15.17 -4.92
C ILE A 276 -1.56 -14.25 -5.65
N ILE A 277 -2.04 -13.20 -6.31
CA ILE A 277 -1.18 -12.21 -7.01
C ILE A 277 -0.22 -11.55 -6.02
N ILE A 278 -0.74 -11.06 -4.88
CA ILE A 278 0.08 -10.40 -3.84
C ILE A 278 1.13 -11.36 -3.29
N VAL A 279 0.73 -12.59 -2.96
CA VAL A 279 1.66 -13.63 -2.46
C VAL A 279 2.72 -13.94 -3.49
N ALA A 280 2.35 -14.15 -4.75
CA ALA A 280 3.29 -14.45 -5.83
C ALA A 280 4.32 -13.32 -6.01
N ILE A 281 3.88 -12.07 -6.06
CA ILE A 281 4.77 -10.90 -6.17
C ILE A 281 5.70 -10.83 -4.95
N THR A 282 5.17 -11.02 -3.73
CA THR A 282 5.98 -10.99 -2.50
C THR A 282 7.03 -12.11 -2.49
N VAL A 283 6.68 -13.31 -2.92
CA VAL A 283 7.62 -14.43 -3.02
C VAL A 283 8.71 -14.14 -4.06
N ILE A 284 8.34 -13.58 -5.22
CA ILE A 284 9.31 -13.17 -6.25
C ILE A 284 10.27 -12.11 -5.68
N GLN A 285 9.75 -11.11 -4.98
CA GLN A 285 10.57 -10.08 -4.32
C GLN A 285 11.53 -10.69 -3.31
N GLN A 286 11.07 -11.61 -2.44
CA GLN A 286 11.92 -12.28 -1.44
C GLN A 286 13.03 -13.13 -2.08
N HIS A 287 12.75 -13.80 -3.19
CA HIS A 287 13.79 -14.53 -3.93
C HIS A 287 14.82 -13.58 -4.58
N GLY A 288 14.37 -12.42 -5.07
CA GLY A 288 15.23 -11.38 -5.62
C GLY A 288 16.12 -10.72 -4.55
N GLN A 289 15.68 -10.65 -3.30
CA GLN A 289 16.37 -10.02 -2.19
C GLN A 289 17.83 -10.46 -2.07
N LYS A 290 18.11 -11.76 -2.18
CA LYS A 290 19.45 -12.35 -2.03
C LYS A 290 20.51 -11.79 -3.00
N LYS A 291 20.08 -11.13 -4.09
CA LYS A 291 20.99 -10.62 -5.13
C LYS A 291 21.40 -9.16 -4.95
N TRP A 292 20.62 -8.35 -4.23
CA TRP A 292 20.83 -6.92 -4.16
C TRP A 292 20.76 -6.31 -2.75
N VAL A 293 20.33 -7.09 -1.75
CA VAL A 293 20.33 -6.65 -0.35
C VAL A 293 21.65 -7.02 0.31
N SER A 294 22.35 -6.02 0.83
CA SER A 294 23.63 -6.16 1.55
C SER A 294 23.35 -6.09 3.05
N TYR A 295 23.52 -7.21 3.76
CA TYR A 295 23.40 -7.26 5.22
C TYR A 295 24.72 -7.00 5.95
N ASP A 296 25.85 -7.07 5.25
CA ASP A 296 27.20 -7.01 5.84
C ASP A 296 27.71 -5.56 6.04
N ILE A 297 26.91 -4.55 5.68
CA ILE A 297 27.30 -3.12 5.74
C ILE A 297 26.67 -2.40 6.95
N VAL A 298 25.83 -3.10 7.69
CA VAL A 298 25.10 -2.55 8.85
C VAL A 298 25.70 -3.01 10.17
#